data_f87259e206493624fd16ae015f9d18a9
#
_entry.id   f87259e206493624fd16ae015f9d18a9
#
_cell.length_a   1.000
_cell.length_b   1.000
_cell.length_c   1.000
_cell.angle_alpha   90.00
_cell.angle_beta   90.00
_cell.angle_gamma   90.00
#
_symmetry.space_group_name_H-M   'P 1'
#
loop_
_entity.id
_entity.type
_entity.pdbx_description
1 polymer ?
#
loop_
_entity_poly.entity_id
_entity_poly.type
_entity_poly.pdbx_seq_one_letter_code
_entity_poly.pdbx_strand_id
1 'polypeptide(L)'
;LCYIENEKLPFKSNTFDVIYSKSFIEHLYYPERYLEEAFRVLKPDGLLITLVPDWESNYKTYFDDYTHRTPFTNVALHDAYKMYGFSEVNVFKFRQLPVVWKYPKLNYLCAVISPFIPVRTKNKFFRWSRELMLAGVGVKK
;
A
#
# COMPACT_ATOMS: atom_id res chain seq x y z
N LEU A 1 -2.25 -10.13 -20.59
CA LEU A 1 -2.47 -8.97 -19.69
C LEU A 1 -3.92 -9.07 -19.19
N CYS A 2 -4.11 -9.18 -17.89
CA CYS A 2 -5.43 -9.17 -17.28
C CYS A 2 -5.68 -7.75 -16.72
N TYR A 3 -6.80 -7.13 -17.12
CA TYR A 3 -7.25 -5.86 -16.57
C TYR A 3 -8.19 -6.14 -15.40
N ILE A 4 -7.65 -6.19 -14.19
CA ILE A 4 -8.36 -6.58 -12.97
C ILE A 4 -9.63 -5.76 -12.69
N GLU A 5 -9.71 -4.54 -13.23
CA GLU A 5 -10.89 -3.70 -13.09
C GLU A 5 -12.05 -4.15 -13.99
N ASN A 6 -11.77 -4.91 -15.05
CA ASN A 6 -12.76 -5.33 -16.05
C ASN A 6 -12.93 -6.84 -16.14
N GLU A 7 -11.94 -7.59 -15.67
CA GLU A 7 -11.86 -9.04 -15.86
C GLU A 7 -11.52 -9.72 -14.53
N LYS A 8 -12.05 -10.93 -14.35
CA LYS A 8 -11.63 -11.79 -13.23
C LYS A 8 -10.21 -12.29 -13.45
N LEU A 9 -9.46 -12.43 -12.36
CA LEU A 9 -8.18 -13.11 -12.41
C LEU A 9 -8.34 -14.54 -12.93
N PRO A 10 -7.46 -15.03 -13.84
CA PRO A 10 -7.58 -16.35 -14.46
C PRO A 10 -7.18 -17.49 -13.50
N PHE A 11 -7.54 -17.36 -12.24
CA PHE A 11 -7.26 -18.33 -11.18
C PHE A 11 -8.57 -18.78 -10.52
N LYS A 12 -8.58 -20.03 -10.06
CA LYS A 12 -9.69 -20.56 -9.27
C LYS A 12 -9.74 -19.88 -7.90
N SER A 13 -10.91 -19.91 -7.26
CA SER A 13 -11.03 -19.51 -5.85
C SER A 13 -10.13 -20.38 -4.97
N ASN A 14 -9.64 -19.82 -3.87
CA ASN A 14 -8.83 -20.53 -2.87
C ASN A 14 -7.55 -21.16 -3.46
N THR A 15 -6.83 -20.39 -4.26
CA THR A 15 -5.61 -20.86 -4.93
C THR A 15 -4.33 -20.49 -4.17
N PHE A 16 -4.28 -19.26 -3.64
CA PHE A 16 -3.04 -18.68 -3.10
C PHE A 16 -3.06 -18.60 -1.57
N ASP A 17 -1.91 -18.84 -0.96
CA ASP A 17 -1.70 -18.65 0.47
C ASP A 17 -1.41 -17.19 0.79
N VAL A 18 -0.74 -16.47 -0.12
CA VAL A 18 -0.39 -15.06 0.03
C VAL A 18 -0.55 -14.34 -1.30
N ILE A 19 -1.15 -13.14 -1.25
CA ILE A 19 -1.14 -12.18 -2.34
C ILE A 19 -0.36 -10.95 -1.86
N TYR A 20 0.58 -10.51 -2.69
CA TYR A 20 1.38 -9.32 -2.43
C TYR A 20 1.24 -8.33 -3.59
N SER A 21 0.93 -7.09 -3.25
CA SER A 21 0.95 -5.98 -4.20
C SER A 21 1.72 -4.80 -3.65
N LYS A 22 2.48 -4.14 -4.53
CA LYS A 22 3.22 -2.93 -4.19
C LYS A 22 3.06 -1.91 -5.31
N SER A 23 2.69 -0.68 -4.95
CA SER A 23 2.49 0.41 -5.90
C SER A 23 1.62 -0.03 -7.06
N PHE A 24 0.40 -0.49 -6.73
CA PHE A 24 -0.54 -1.03 -7.71
C PHE A 24 -1.96 -0.50 -7.51
N ILE A 25 -2.56 -0.68 -6.32
CA ILE A 25 -3.98 -0.36 -6.12
C ILE A 25 -4.28 1.14 -6.17
N GLU A 26 -3.29 1.98 -5.93
CA GLU A 26 -3.40 3.44 -6.08
C GLU A 26 -3.58 3.90 -7.53
N HIS A 27 -3.24 3.05 -8.50
CA HIS A 27 -3.42 3.31 -9.92
C HIS A 27 -4.79 2.88 -10.46
N LEU A 28 -5.57 2.15 -9.66
CA LEU A 28 -6.89 1.66 -10.06
C LEU A 28 -7.96 2.75 -9.87
N TYR A 29 -8.91 2.82 -10.79
CA TYR A 29 -10.15 3.60 -10.62
C TYR A 29 -11.12 2.89 -9.69
N TYR A 30 -11.10 1.55 -9.70
CA TYR A 30 -12.00 0.67 -8.93
C TYR A 30 -11.20 -0.34 -8.11
N PRO A 31 -10.46 0.11 -7.06
CA PRO A 31 -9.64 -0.78 -6.24
C PRO A 31 -10.46 -1.86 -5.52
N GLU A 32 -11.76 -1.65 -5.35
CA GLU A 32 -12.71 -2.64 -4.82
C GLU A 32 -12.70 -3.93 -5.65
N ARG A 33 -12.59 -3.84 -6.97
CA ARG A 33 -12.52 -5.03 -7.86
C ARG A 33 -11.30 -5.88 -7.55
N TYR A 34 -10.18 -5.24 -7.29
CA TYR A 34 -8.96 -5.94 -6.89
C TYR A 34 -9.14 -6.63 -5.53
N LEU A 35 -9.74 -5.95 -4.55
CA LEU A 35 -9.96 -6.51 -3.21
C LEU A 35 -10.91 -7.71 -3.25
N GLU A 36 -12.00 -7.64 -4.01
CA GLU A 36 -12.93 -8.75 -4.25
C GLU A 36 -12.22 -9.96 -4.86
N GLU A 37 -11.44 -9.76 -5.92
CA GLU A 37 -10.72 -10.83 -6.60
C GLU A 37 -9.59 -11.40 -5.73
N ALA A 38 -8.85 -10.56 -5.01
CA ALA A 38 -7.84 -10.99 -4.05
C ALA A 38 -8.48 -11.88 -2.97
N PHE A 39 -9.62 -11.45 -2.42
CA PHE A 39 -10.35 -12.26 -1.45
C PHE A 39 -10.81 -13.60 -2.05
N ARG A 40 -11.34 -13.58 -3.28
CA ARG A 40 -11.79 -14.80 -3.95
C ARG A 40 -10.69 -15.82 -4.14
N VAL A 41 -9.52 -15.40 -4.64
CA VAL A 41 -8.43 -16.32 -5.00
C VAL A 41 -7.53 -16.72 -3.83
N LEU A 42 -7.57 -16.00 -2.72
CA LEU A 42 -6.91 -16.41 -1.48
C LEU A 42 -7.60 -17.63 -0.88
N LYS A 43 -6.83 -18.54 -0.32
CA LYS A 43 -7.32 -19.63 0.54
C LYS A 43 -7.87 -19.08 1.86
N PRO A 44 -8.72 -19.85 2.57
CA PRO A 44 -8.97 -19.58 3.98
C PRO A 44 -7.65 -19.45 4.75
N ASP A 45 -7.58 -18.50 5.68
CA ASP A 45 -6.39 -18.09 6.43
C ASP A 45 -5.24 -17.51 5.58
N GLY A 46 -5.46 -17.31 4.27
CA GLY A 46 -4.51 -16.65 3.38
C GLY A 46 -4.38 -15.16 3.66
N LEU A 47 -3.22 -14.60 3.31
CA LEU A 47 -2.83 -13.22 3.59
C LEU A 47 -2.89 -12.35 2.34
N LEU A 48 -3.54 -11.18 2.45
CA LEU A 48 -3.35 -10.07 1.51
C LEU A 48 -2.37 -9.06 2.12
N ILE A 49 -1.31 -8.75 1.39
CA ILE A 49 -0.32 -7.73 1.76
C ILE A 49 -0.27 -6.68 0.66
N THR A 50 -0.56 -5.42 1.02
CA THR A 50 -0.57 -4.30 0.08
C THR A 50 0.32 -3.17 0.57
N LEU A 51 1.20 -2.68 -0.30
CA LEU A 51 2.04 -1.52 -0.04
C LEU A 51 1.64 -0.39 -1.00
N VAL A 52 1.21 0.75 -0.46
CA VAL A 52 0.78 1.93 -1.22
C VAL A 52 1.36 3.21 -0.61
N PRO A 53 1.53 4.29 -1.39
CA PRO A 53 1.92 5.58 -0.85
C PRO A 53 0.89 6.09 0.18
N ASP A 54 1.38 6.56 1.33
CA ASP A 54 0.52 7.22 2.30
C ASP A 54 0.12 8.61 1.78
N TRP A 55 -1.17 8.81 1.51
CA TRP A 55 -1.69 10.09 1.04
C TRP A 55 -1.38 11.25 2.00
N GLU A 56 -1.57 11.06 3.29
CA GLU A 56 -1.38 12.13 4.28
C GLU A 56 0.05 12.68 4.30
N SER A 57 1.05 11.81 4.11
CA SER A 57 2.46 12.21 4.09
C SER A 57 2.91 12.76 2.73
N ASN A 58 2.26 12.33 1.65
CA ASN A 58 2.73 12.55 0.28
C ASN A 58 1.79 13.44 -0.55
N TYR A 59 0.73 14.03 0.02
CA TYR A 59 -0.32 14.73 -0.73
C TYR A 59 0.19 15.83 -1.69
N LYS A 60 1.32 16.47 -1.37
CA LYS A 60 1.92 17.53 -2.21
C LYS A 60 2.54 17.01 -3.51
N THR A 61 2.86 15.71 -3.56
CA THR A 61 3.54 15.05 -4.68
C THR A 61 2.81 13.84 -5.20
N TYR A 62 1.70 13.46 -4.57
CA TYR A 62 0.97 12.24 -4.89
C TYR A 62 0.57 12.16 -6.36
N PHE A 63 0.01 13.26 -6.88
CA PHE A 63 -0.41 13.38 -8.27
C PHE A 63 0.69 13.93 -9.20
N ASP A 64 1.96 14.05 -8.74
CA ASP A 64 3.09 14.23 -9.65
C ASP A 64 3.29 12.96 -10.52
N ASP A 65 2.84 11.81 -10.02
CA ASP A 65 2.56 10.64 -10.86
C ASP A 65 1.12 10.72 -11.39
N TYR A 66 0.99 11.03 -12.69
CA TYR A 66 -0.31 11.23 -13.32
C TYR A 66 -1.17 9.95 -13.39
N THR A 67 -0.58 8.79 -13.14
CA THR A 67 -1.27 7.49 -13.14
C THR A 67 -1.95 7.16 -11.81
N HIS A 68 -1.63 7.90 -10.74
CA HIS A 68 -2.33 7.74 -9.46
C HIS A 68 -3.81 8.16 -9.60
N ARG A 69 -4.71 7.35 -9.07
CA ARG A 69 -6.16 7.53 -9.13
C ARG A 69 -6.79 7.59 -7.74
N THR A 70 -6.53 6.56 -6.94
CA THR A 70 -7.17 6.39 -5.63
C THR A 70 -6.16 6.65 -4.51
N PRO A 71 -6.31 7.75 -3.75
CA PRO A 71 -5.46 8.02 -2.60
C PRO A 71 -5.89 7.17 -1.40
N PHE A 72 -4.91 6.59 -0.69
CA PHE A 72 -5.16 5.83 0.53
C PHE A 72 -4.56 6.53 1.75
N THR A 73 -5.38 6.66 2.79
CA THR A 73 -4.93 6.93 4.16
C THR A 73 -4.87 5.62 4.94
N ASN A 74 -4.27 5.64 6.13
CA ASN A 74 -4.26 4.47 7.02
C ASN A 74 -5.69 3.96 7.29
N VAL A 75 -6.61 4.88 7.60
CA VAL A 75 -8.01 4.56 7.89
C VAL A 75 -8.70 4.00 6.64
N ALA A 76 -8.57 4.68 5.50
CA ALA A 76 -9.23 4.27 4.27
C ALA A 76 -8.78 2.87 3.81
N LEU A 77 -7.49 2.56 3.91
CA LEU A 77 -6.99 1.23 3.55
C LEU A 77 -7.47 0.15 4.52
N HIS A 78 -7.50 0.47 5.83
CA HIS A 78 -8.04 -0.44 6.86
C HIS A 78 -9.52 -0.75 6.60
N ASP A 79 -10.33 0.28 6.37
CA ASP A 79 -11.78 0.14 6.17
C ASP A 79 -12.07 -0.60 4.86
N ALA A 80 -11.32 -0.31 3.78
CA ALA A 80 -11.44 -1.05 2.53
C ALA A 80 -11.24 -2.56 2.75
N TYR A 81 -10.20 -2.96 3.47
CA TYR A 81 -9.99 -4.37 3.79
C TYR A 81 -11.17 -4.98 4.55
N LYS A 82 -11.66 -4.27 5.58
CA LYS A 82 -12.82 -4.74 6.37
C LYS A 82 -14.08 -4.89 5.52
N MET A 83 -14.36 -3.91 4.65
CA MET A 83 -15.54 -3.93 3.77
C MET A 83 -15.54 -5.12 2.81
N TYR A 84 -14.34 -5.55 2.36
CA TYR A 84 -14.22 -6.68 1.44
C TYR A 84 -13.93 -8.02 2.14
N GLY A 85 -14.22 -8.12 3.43
CA GLY A 85 -14.30 -9.38 4.17
C GLY A 85 -13.02 -9.81 4.87
N PHE A 86 -11.94 -9.03 4.78
CA PHE A 86 -10.69 -9.37 5.48
C PHE A 86 -10.85 -9.16 6.99
N SER A 87 -10.28 -10.07 7.76
CA SER A 87 -10.18 -10.03 9.21
C SER A 87 -8.73 -9.77 9.65
N GLU A 88 -8.52 -9.55 10.94
CA GLU A 88 -7.19 -9.29 11.52
C GLU A 88 -6.42 -8.20 10.76
N VAL A 89 -7.16 -7.18 10.30
CA VAL A 89 -6.59 -6.11 9.48
C VAL A 89 -5.67 -5.24 10.30
N ASN A 90 -4.43 -5.10 9.83
CA ASN A 90 -3.45 -4.19 10.39
C ASN A 90 -2.88 -3.30 9.28
N VAL A 91 -2.92 -1.98 9.48
CA VAL A 91 -2.34 -1.01 8.55
C VAL A 91 -1.38 -0.11 9.32
N PHE A 92 -0.15 0.00 8.83
CA PHE A 92 0.87 0.83 9.47
C PHE A 92 1.72 1.59 8.46
N LYS A 93 2.26 2.73 8.90
CA LYS A 93 3.16 3.58 8.10
C LYS A 93 4.60 3.11 8.24
N PHE A 94 5.34 3.08 7.14
CA PHE A 94 6.76 2.79 7.15
C PHE A 94 7.52 3.61 6.10
N ARG A 95 8.83 3.74 6.26
CA ARG A 95 9.73 4.34 5.27
C ARG A 95 10.35 3.27 4.39
N GLN A 96 10.47 3.56 3.09
CA GLN A 96 11.14 2.66 2.14
C GLN A 96 12.68 2.66 2.30
N LEU A 97 13.24 3.53 3.14
CA LEU A 97 14.67 3.65 3.34
C LEU A 97 15.24 2.45 4.10
N PRO A 98 16.04 1.55 3.47
CA PRO A 98 16.44 0.29 4.11
C PRO A 98 17.25 0.46 5.40
N VAL A 99 18.01 1.55 5.53
CA VAL A 99 18.82 1.81 6.73
C VAL A 99 17.96 1.95 7.99
N VAL A 100 16.73 2.46 7.89
CA VAL A 100 15.83 2.57 9.05
C VAL A 100 15.22 1.23 9.47
N TRP A 101 15.22 0.24 8.59
CA TRP A 101 14.78 -1.12 8.93
C TRP A 101 15.85 -1.82 9.77
N LYS A 102 17.13 -1.59 9.44
CA LYS A 102 18.26 -2.11 10.22
C LYS A 102 18.43 -1.36 11.55
N TYR A 103 18.18 -0.04 11.55
CA TYR A 103 18.34 0.83 12.71
C TYR A 103 17.04 1.64 12.95
N PRO A 104 16.01 1.07 13.62
CA PRO A 104 14.70 1.69 13.76
C PRO A 104 14.70 3.09 14.41
N LYS A 105 15.66 3.37 15.29
CA LYS A 105 15.82 4.71 15.92
C LYS A 105 16.08 5.84 14.90
N LEU A 106 16.63 5.52 13.72
CA LEU A 106 16.81 6.50 12.64
C LEU A 106 15.48 7.04 12.09
N ASN A 107 14.34 6.37 12.33
CA ASN A 107 13.03 6.91 11.98
C ASN A 107 12.76 8.25 12.67
N TYR A 108 13.18 8.40 13.93
CA TYR A 108 13.03 9.67 14.65
C TYR A 108 13.87 10.77 14.00
N LEU A 109 15.12 10.47 13.64
CA LEU A 109 15.98 11.42 12.93
C LEU A 109 15.36 11.81 11.57
N CYS A 110 14.88 10.84 10.80
CA CYS A 110 14.17 11.10 9.53
C CYS A 110 12.93 11.98 9.75
N ALA A 111 12.17 11.78 10.82
CA ALA A 111 11.00 12.58 11.14
C ALA A 111 11.36 14.05 11.42
N VAL A 112 12.45 14.29 12.18
CA VAL A 112 12.95 15.64 12.50
C VAL A 112 13.49 16.35 11.26
N ILE A 113 14.19 15.65 10.38
CA ILE A 113 14.84 16.23 9.20
C ILE A 113 13.85 16.40 8.02
N SER A 114 12.84 15.55 7.93
CA SER A 114 11.92 15.50 6.79
C SER A 114 11.24 16.85 6.44
N PRO A 115 10.87 17.74 7.37
CA PRO A 115 10.30 19.04 7.02
C PRO A 115 11.27 19.97 6.27
N PHE A 116 12.58 19.78 6.45
CA PHE A 116 13.63 20.58 5.81
C PHE A 116 14.07 20.03 4.45
N ILE A 117 13.65 18.83 4.09
CA ILE A 117 13.96 18.21 2.80
C ILE A 117 13.00 18.77 1.74
N PRO A 118 13.52 19.27 0.60
CA PRO A 118 12.67 19.74 -0.49
C PRO A 118 11.68 18.66 -0.95
N VAL A 119 10.42 19.06 -1.11
CA VAL A 119 9.30 18.15 -1.43
C VAL A 119 9.56 17.34 -2.71
N ARG A 120 10.15 17.98 -3.74
CA ARG A 120 10.47 17.37 -5.04
C ARG A 120 11.97 17.07 -5.19
N THR A 121 12.61 16.56 -4.13
CA THR A 121 14.01 16.16 -4.24
C THR A 121 14.18 14.99 -5.22
N LYS A 122 15.17 15.10 -6.12
CA LYS A 122 15.52 14.02 -7.06
C LYS A 122 16.39 12.93 -6.42
N ASN A 123 17.02 13.23 -5.28
CA ASN A 123 17.86 12.27 -4.56
C ASN A 123 16.96 11.24 -3.85
N LYS A 124 17.09 9.95 -4.24
CA LYS A 124 16.29 8.85 -3.70
C LYS A 124 16.44 8.69 -2.18
N PHE A 125 17.64 8.89 -1.64
CA PHE A 125 17.88 8.78 -0.20
C PHE A 125 17.04 9.78 0.58
N PHE A 126 17.09 11.06 0.22
CA PHE A 126 16.30 12.12 0.85
C PHE A 126 14.80 11.92 0.60
N ARG A 127 14.41 11.52 -0.60
CA ARG A 127 13.02 11.24 -0.92
C ARG A 127 12.47 10.12 -0.03
N TRP A 128 13.13 8.98 0.04
CA TRP A 128 12.69 7.84 0.85
C TRP A 128 12.80 8.06 2.37
N SER A 129 13.65 9.00 2.81
CA SER A 129 13.66 9.40 4.22
C SER A 129 12.45 10.24 4.61
N ARG A 130 11.80 10.89 3.63
CA ARG A 130 10.64 11.75 3.83
C ARG A 130 9.31 11.03 3.55
N GLU A 131 9.23 10.36 2.41
CA GLU A 131 8.00 9.69 1.96
C GLU A 131 7.67 8.47 2.83
N LEU A 132 6.40 8.38 3.23
CA LEU A 132 5.88 7.23 3.93
C LEU A 132 5.02 6.38 2.99
N MET A 133 5.07 5.08 3.24
CA MET A 133 4.17 4.10 2.64
C MET A 133 3.25 3.55 3.72
N LEU A 134 2.09 3.09 3.30
CA LEU A 134 1.22 2.24 4.08
C LEU A 134 1.53 0.77 3.75
N ALA A 135 1.61 -0.06 4.77
CA ALA A 135 1.55 -1.50 4.63
C ALA A 135 0.23 -1.98 5.24
N GLY A 136 -0.65 -2.50 4.41
CA GLY A 136 -1.87 -3.16 4.82
C GLY A 136 -1.69 -4.68 4.81
N VAL A 137 -2.09 -5.34 5.88
CA VAL A 137 -2.14 -6.80 6.00
C VAL A 137 -3.53 -7.20 6.45
N GLY A 138 -4.14 -8.17 5.80
CA GLY A 138 -5.43 -8.72 6.16
C GLY A 138 -5.48 -10.22 5.91
N VAL A 139 -6.26 -10.93 6.72
CA VAL A 139 -6.46 -12.38 6.65
C VAL A 139 -7.83 -12.66 6.08
N LYS A 140 -7.93 -13.58 5.11
CA LYS A 140 -9.20 -14.16 4.71
C LYS A 140 -9.61 -15.22 5.72
N LYS A 141 -10.73 -15.03 6.44
CA LYS A 141 -11.35 -16.04 7.30
C LYS A 141 -12.48 -16.74 6.57
#